data_d070018a97880b6adce399563795e560
#
_entry.id   d070018a97880b6adce399563795e560
#
_cell.length_a   1.000
_cell.length_b   1.000
_cell.length_c   1.000
_cell.angle_alpha   90.00
_cell.angle_beta   90.00
_cell.angle_gamma   90.00
#
_symmetry.space_group_name_H-M   'P 1'
#
loop_
_entity.id
_entity.type
_entity.pdbx_description
1 polymer ?
#
loop_
_entity_poly.entity_id
_entity_poly.type
_entity_poly.pdbx_seq_one_letter_code
_entity_poly.pdbx_strand_id
1 'polypeptide(L)'
;MSDLLVRATESGALRGRAVRVDQHMALAWLGVPYAAEAAGTLRFAPPRPHAGWAGVRDATRFAPDVLQPLDPSVTLRPSAEGSLVLNVWAPAAPGTHPVLVWFHGGAYRAGSGRLYDGREYAARRGVVVVTVNSRLGPLGYADFAGLFGDDRFAVNAGYQDQRAALHWVRRNVAAFGGDPARITVAGESAGAVTVNLLLRDPATRDLLAGAIVQSGGVNQLSDRENSVDLAAGYARALGVTAAGRDRLWTLPASAFVRSLHTLERVRSRRLNSRPTLDGTVLPGSLPEWLARPAAPVPLLAGANRDEYALFVKLPDRVFPRTDRALLTRVLTGAAGSPRAQAILAVYPDDPDGLVALGTDLFFHAPNDALLAAHPAPAFRYRFDWGTRFFDLGAAHGLELLFLWPRPMGLSSGVLRGQGRAGRARLADAMQGSWAHFVHGGHPGPDWTPWAAHAPNLTRLHPDGLTVTSAGETTRLGRWAGLLPAMP
;
A
#
# COMPACT_ATOMS: atom_id res chain seq x y z
N MET A 1 -5.96 -33.51 -11.97
CA MET A 1 -5.81 -32.04 -12.00
C MET A 1 -7.10 -31.28 -11.70
N SER A 2 -8.28 -31.80 -12.09
CA SER A 2 -9.57 -31.13 -11.78
C SER A 2 -9.78 -30.88 -10.28
N ASP A 3 -9.48 -31.85 -9.43
CA ASP A 3 -9.68 -31.77 -7.96
C ASP A 3 -8.73 -30.81 -7.26
N LEU A 4 -7.54 -30.57 -7.84
CA LEU A 4 -6.58 -29.58 -7.34
C LEU A 4 -7.00 -28.14 -7.58
N LEU A 5 -8.02 -27.89 -8.38
CA LEU A 5 -8.53 -26.55 -8.72
C LEU A 5 -9.79 -26.16 -7.92
N VAL A 6 -10.42 -27.10 -7.23
CA VAL A 6 -11.56 -26.81 -6.36
C VAL A 6 -11.09 -26.72 -4.91
N ARG A 7 -11.44 -25.61 -4.25
CA ARG A 7 -11.08 -25.33 -2.85
C ARG A 7 -12.32 -24.93 -2.07
N ALA A 8 -12.49 -25.53 -0.92
CA ALA A 8 -13.54 -25.15 0.02
C ALA A 8 -13.06 -24.00 0.92
N THR A 9 -13.88 -22.99 1.06
CA THR A 9 -13.70 -21.87 1.99
C THR A 9 -14.89 -21.79 2.94
N GLU A 10 -14.80 -20.95 3.96
CA GLU A 10 -15.91 -20.72 4.89
C GLU A 10 -17.19 -20.22 4.18
N SER A 11 -17.07 -19.60 3.02
CA SER A 11 -18.22 -19.07 2.26
C SER A 11 -18.72 -20.00 1.17
N GLY A 12 -18.00 -21.06 0.81
CA GLY A 12 -18.35 -22.03 -0.23
C GLY A 12 -17.16 -22.50 -1.04
N ALA A 13 -17.42 -23.38 -2.01
CA ALA A 13 -16.37 -23.93 -2.87
C ALA A 13 -16.03 -23.00 -4.04
N LEU A 14 -14.77 -22.95 -4.41
CA LEU A 14 -14.22 -22.11 -5.49
C LEU A 14 -13.51 -23.00 -6.52
N ARG A 15 -13.71 -22.72 -7.80
CA ARG A 15 -12.92 -23.31 -8.88
C ARG A 15 -11.92 -22.31 -9.43
N GLY A 16 -10.63 -22.60 -9.25
CA GLY A 16 -9.51 -21.84 -9.83
C GLY A 16 -9.06 -22.38 -11.18
N ARG A 17 -7.88 -21.93 -11.59
CA ARG A 17 -7.21 -22.36 -12.82
C ARG A 17 -5.72 -22.58 -12.60
N ALA A 18 -5.11 -23.45 -13.43
CA ALA A 18 -3.66 -23.55 -13.53
C ALA A 18 -3.10 -22.42 -14.39
N VAL A 19 -1.92 -21.92 -14.03
CA VAL A 19 -1.22 -20.83 -14.72
C VAL A 19 0.22 -21.24 -14.94
N ARG A 20 0.66 -21.27 -16.21
CA ARG A 20 2.03 -21.63 -16.58
C ARG A 20 2.98 -20.43 -16.45
N VAL A 21 4.17 -20.69 -15.90
CA VAL A 21 5.29 -19.78 -15.78
C VAL A 21 6.54 -20.54 -16.27
N ASP A 22 6.89 -20.40 -17.52
CA ASP A 22 7.91 -21.20 -18.23
C ASP A 22 7.68 -22.71 -18.03
N GLN A 23 8.62 -23.43 -17.41
CA GLN A 23 8.49 -24.85 -17.05
C GLN A 23 7.74 -25.10 -15.72
N HIS A 24 7.41 -24.06 -14.99
CA HIS A 24 6.75 -24.15 -13.68
C HIS A 24 5.24 -23.89 -13.79
N MET A 25 4.52 -24.32 -12.77
CA MET A 25 3.07 -24.14 -12.66
C MET A 25 2.70 -23.45 -11.34
N ALA A 26 1.73 -22.55 -11.42
CA ALA A 26 1.02 -22.02 -10.28
C ALA A 26 -0.47 -22.32 -10.42
N LEU A 27 -1.20 -22.30 -9.31
CA LEU A 27 -2.67 -22.34 -9.27
C LEU A 27 -3.18 -20.95 -8.91
N ALA A 28 -4.30 -20.53 -9.47
CA ALA A 28 -4.86 -19.20 -9.24
C ALA A 28 -6.36 -19.24 -9.00
N TRP A 29 -6.82 -18.53 -7.98
CA TRP A 29 -8.22 -18.23 -7.69
C TRP A 29 -8.37 -16.72 -7.64
N LEU A 30 -9.15 -16.17 -8.56
CA LEU A 30 -9.24 -14.73 -8.83
C LEU A 30 -10.65 -14.22 -8.55
N GLY A 31 -10.77 -13.03 -7.95
CA GLY A 31 -12.05 -12.43 -7.62
C GLY A 31 -12.80 -13.17 -6.51
N VAL A 32 -12.08 -13.68 -5.51
CA VAL A 32 -12.62 -14.40 -4.36
C VAL A 32 -13.23 -13.41 -3.37
N PRO A 33 -14.54 -13.46 -3.07
CA PRO A 33 -15.15 -12.59 -2.07
C PRO A 33 -14.63 -12.92 -0.65
N TYR A 34 -14.16 -11.91 0.08
CA TYR A 34 -13.83 -12.06 1.50
C TYR A 34 -14.86 -11.41 2.43
N ALA A 35 -15.77 -10.62 1.87
CA ALA A 35 -16.89 -9.99 2.57
C ALA A 35 -18.09 -9.83 1.64
N ALA A 36 -19.24 -9.48 2.18
CA ALA A 36 -20.41 -9.08 1.42
C ALA A 36 -20.12 -7.81 0.61
N GLU A 37 -20.79 -7.65 -0.53
CA GLU A 37 -20.67 -6.44 -1.36
C GLU A 37 -21.02 -5.18 -0.54
N ALA A 38 -20.10 -4.22 -0.48
CA ALA A 38 -20.31 -2.94 0.20
C ALA A 38 -21.08 -1.95 -0.69
N ALA A 39 -22.32 -2.33 -1.06
CA ALA A 39 -23.23 -1.57 -1.92
C ALA A 39 -24.62 -1.45 -1.29
N GLY A 40 -25.47 -0.57 -1.83
CA GLY A 40 -26.82 -0.35 -1.33
C GLY A 40 -26.82 0.01 0.15
N THR A 41 -27.53 -0.73 1.00
CA THR A 41 -27.60 -0.50 2.45
C THR A 41 -26.25 -0.73 3.16
N LEU A 42 -25.33 -1.50 2.58
CA LEU A 42 -23.99 -1.76 3.13
C LEU A 42 -22.92 -0.78 2.62
N ARG A 43 -23.25 0.17 1.76
CA ARG A 43 -22.32 1.12 1.13
C ARG A 43 -21.35 1.77 2.12
N PHE A 44 -21.84 2.22 3.25
CA PHE A 44 -21.07 2.89 4.30
C PHE A 44 -20.91 2.07 5.58
N ALA A 45 -21.41 0.83 5.58
CA ALA A 45 -21.29 -0.05 6.74
C ALA A 45 -19.86 -0.61 6.87
N PRO A 46 -19.42 -1.03 8.07
CA PRO A 46 -18.27 -1.90 8.22
C PRO A 46 -18.43 -3.15 7.35
N PRO A 47 -17.31 -3.79 6.92
CA PRO A 47 -17.41 -5.02 6.12
C PRO A 47 -18.18 -6.10 6.89
N ARG A 48 -19.07 -6.80 6.19
CA ARG A 48 -19.86 -7.89 6.75
C ARG A 48 -19.41 -9.23 6.16
N PRO A 49 -19.47 -10.32 6.93
CA PRO A 49 -19.21 -11.66 6.37
C PRO A 49 -20.08 -11.93 5.14
N HIS A 50 -19.51 -12.62 4.16
CA HIS A 50 -20.27 -13.06 2.99
C HIS A 50 -21.26 -14.17 3.41
N ALA A 51 -22.50 -14.11 2.94
CA ALA A 51 -23.54 -15.08 3.29
C ALA A 51 -23.27 -16.51 2.77
N GLY A 52 -22.24 -16.66 1.91
CA GLY A 52 -21.90 -17.91 1.26
C GLY A 52 -22.64 -18.12 -0.07
N TRP A 53 -22.33 -19.22 -0.73
CA TRP A 53 -22.96 -19.67 -1.98
C TRP A 53 -23.07 -21.18 -2.01
N ALA A 54 -24.08 -21.68 -2.72
CA ALA A 54 -24.22 -23.11 -3.02
C ALA A 54 -23.39 -23.50 -4.25
N GLY A 55 -22.94 -24.76 -4.29
CA GLY A 55 -22.16 -25.29 -5.41
C GLY A 55 -20.74 -24.74 -5.50
N VAL A 56 -20.20 -24.73 -6.71
CA VAL A 56 -18.80 -24.29 -6.97
C VAL A 56 -18.81 -22.98 -7.76
N ARG A 57 -18.35 -21.90 -7.14
CA ARG A 57 -18.21 -20.58 -7.77
C ARG A 57 -16.99 -20.56 -8.68
N ASP A 58 -17.12 -19.98 -9.87
CA ASP A 58 -16.00 -19.75 -10.78
C ASP A 58 -15.11 -18.61 -10.26
N ALA A 59 -13.85 -18.93 -9.99
CA ALA A 59 -12.79 -18.04 -9.59
C ALA A 59 -11.62 -18.04 -10.59
N THR A 60 -11.89 -18.27 -11.87
CA THR A 60 -10.87 -18.29 -12.93
C THR A 60 -10.55 -16.94 -13.52
N ARG A 61 -11.33 -15.89 -13.17
CA ARG A 61 -11.23 -14.53 -13.71
C ARG A 61 -11.24 -13.49 -12.59
N PHE A 62 -10.54 -12.40 -12.83
CA PHE A 62 -10.60 -11.24 -11.93
C PHE A 62 -12.04 -10.68 -11.88
N ALA A 63 -12.49 -10.33 -10.70
CA ALA A 63 -13.67 -9.51 -10.51
C ALA A 63 -13.45 -8.07 -11.00
N PRO A 64 -14.51 -7.25 -11.15
CA PRO A 64 -14.36 -5.81 -11.33
C PRO A 64 -13.50 -5.19 -10.22
N ASP A 65 -12.76 -4.12 -10.55
CA ASP A 65 -12.04 -3.33 -9.56
C ASP A 65 -13.05 -2.61 -8.64
N VAL A 66 -12.60 -2.20 -7.46
CA VAL A 66 -13.40 -1.35 -6.58
C VAL A 66 -13.66 -0.01 -7.27
N LEU A 67 -14.79 0.63 -6.94
CA LEU A 67 -15.18 1.92 -7.49
C LEU A 67 -14.06 2.96 -7.36
N GLN A 68 -13.58 3.45 -8.50
CA GLN A 68 -12.46 4.38 -8.60
C GLN A 68 -12.49 5.14 -9.93
N PRO A 69 -11.75 6.27 -10.05
CA PRO A 69 -11.56 6.94 -11.32
C PRO A 69 -10.83 6.04 -12.33
N LEU A 70 -11.13 6.22 -13.62
CA LEU A 70 -10.25 5.72 -14.66
C LEU A 70 -8.95 6.54 -14.63
N ASP A 71 -7.85 5.88 -14.36
CA ASP A 71 -6.52 6.48 -14.27
C ASP A 71 -5.54 5.66 -15.11
N PRO A 72 -5.02 6.21 -16.22
CA PRO A 72 -4.11 5.49 -17.11
C PRO A 72 -2.83 5.00 -16.41
N SER A 73 -2.42 5.65 -15.32
CA SER A 73 -1.25 5.24 -14.53
C SER A 73 -1.51 4.02 -13.64
N VAL A 74 -2.79 3.73 -13.34
CA VAL A 74 -3.21 2.66 -12.44
C VAL A 74 -4.12 1.66 -13.14
N THR A 75 -5.29 2.09 -13.66
CA THR A 75 -6.24 1.22 -14.33
C THR A 75 -7.09 1.97 -15.35
N LEU A 76 -7.33 1.33 -16.51
CA LEU A 76 -8.28 1.78 -17.53
C LEU A 76 -9.55 0.93 -17.54
N ARG A 77 -9.76 0.06 -16.55
CA ARG A 77 -10.89 -0.86 -16.53
C ARG A 77 -12.08 -0.27 -15.77
N PRO A 78 -13.31 -0.62 -16.18
CA PRO A 78 -14.49 -0.29 -15.42
C PRO A 78 -14.39 -0.86 -14.00
N SER A 79 -14.82 -0.07 -13.03
CA SER A 79 -14.91 -0.44 -11.63
C SER A 79 -16.38 -0.61 -11.21
N ALA A 80 -16.60 -1.38 -10.14
CA ALA A 80 -17.90 -1.62 -9.56
C ALA A 80 -17.93 -1.25 -8.09
N GLU A 81 -19.07 -0.80 -7.61
CA GLU A 81 -19.27 -0.57 -6.19
C GLU A 81 -19.23 -1.89 -5.43
N GLY A 82 -18.63 -1.87 -4.26
CA GLY A 82 -18.72 -2.97 -3.29
C GLY A 82 -17.88 -4.21 -3.57
N SER A 83 -17.01 -4.20 -4.58
CA SER A 83 -16.17 -5.35 -4.95
C SER A 83 -15.11 -5.67 -3.89
N LEU A 84 -15.53 -6.26 -2.76
CA LEU A 84 -14.64 -6.68 -1.66
C LEU A 84 -14.10 -8.10 -1.95
N VAL A 85 -13.10 -8.17 -2.80
CA VAL A 85 -12.52 -9.42 -3.30
C VAL A 85 -10.99 -9.43 -3.12
N LEU A 86 -10.44 -10.63 -3.12
CA LEU A 86 -9.01 -10.89 -3.17
C LEU A 86 -8.68 -11.88 -4.29
N ASN A 87 -7.40 -12.01 -4.60
CA ASN A 87 -6.89 -12.99 -5.54
C ASN A 87 -5.84 -13.84 -4.82
N VAL A 88 -5.82 -15.14 -5.11
CA VAL A 88 -4.87 -16.07 -4.51
C VAL A 88 -4.09 -16.77 -5.62
N TRP A 89 -2.77 -16.79 -5.50
CA TRP A 89 -1.87 -17.64 -6.30
C TRP A 89 -1.16 -18.57 -5.34
N ALA A 90 -1.13 -19.86 -5.67
CA ALA A 90 -0.47 -20.88 -4.86
C ALA A 90 0.49 -21.73 -5.69
N PRO A 91 1.56 -22.28 -5.10
CA PRO A 91 2.38 -23.31 -5.73
C PRO A 91 1.54 -24.49 -6.17
N ALA A 92 1.86 -25.07 -7.34
CA ALA A 92 1.23 -26.34 -7.76
C ALA A 92 1.82 -27.54 -7.04
N ALA A 93 3.02 -27.40 -6.48
CA ALA A 93 3.67 -28.40 -5.68
C ALA A 93 2.92 -28.62 -4.35
N PRO A 94 2.75 -29.88 -3.90
CA PRO A 94 2.18 -30.17 -2.60
C PRO A 94 3.05 -29.57 -1.47
N GLY A 95 2.41 -29.19 -0.37
CA GLY A 95 3.10 -28.69 0.83
C GLY A 95 2.35 -27.57 1.52
N THR A 96 2.93 -27.12 2.63
CA THR A 96 2.47 -25.94 3.37
C THR A 96 3.44 -24.80 3.14
N HIS A 97 2.97 -23.73 2.53
CA HIS A 97 3.77 -22.62 2.03
C HIS A 97 3.56 -21.35 2.86
N PRO A 98 4.56 -20.50 3.04
CA PRO A 98 4.36 -19.18 3.66
C PRO A 98 3.48 -18.31 2.76
N VAL A 99 2.85 -17.32 3.36
CA VAL A 99 1.84 -16.48 2.73
C VAL A 99 2.30 -15.03 2.67
N LEU A 100 2.23 -14.44 1.49
CA LEU A 100 2.43 -13.01 1.26
C LEU A 100 1.07 -12.36 0.99
N VAL A 101 0.61 -11.47 1.88
CA VAL A 101 -0.60 -10.67 1.68
C VAL A 101 -0.20 -9.28 1.24
N TRP A 102 -0.59 -8.90 0.02
CA TRP A 102 -0.22 -7.64 -0.61
C TRP A 102 -1.36 -6.62 -0.58
N PHE A 103 -1.05 -5.44 -0.06
CA PHE A 103 -1.92 -4.25 -0.10
C PHE A 103 -1.35 -3.25 -1.11
N HIS A 104 -2.17 -2.91 -2.11
CA HIS A 104 -1.73 -2.03 -3.20
C HIS A 104 -1.65 -0.57 -2.79
N GLY A 105 -0.82 0.20 -3.50
CA GLY A 105 -0.74 1.65 -3.44
C GLY A 105 -1.85 2.36 -4.23
N GLY A 106 -1.66 3.66 -4.47
CA GLY A 106 -2.58 4.50 -5.23
C GLY A 106 -3.33 5.52 -4.38
N ALA A 107 -2.70 5.97 -3.28
CA ALA A 107 -3.16 7.08 -2.43
C ALA A 107 -4.58 6.88 -1.87
N TYR A 108 -5.00 5.64 -1.63
CA TYR A 108 -6.35 5.27 -1.21
C TYR A 108 -7.47 5.80 -2.13
N ARG A 109 -7.12 6.23 -3.33
CA ARG A 109 -7.96 6.83 -4.35
C ARG A 109 -8.21 5.89 -5.53
N ALA A 110 -7.17 5.15 -5.90
CA ALA A 110 -7.16 4.20 -7.02
C ALA A 110 -6.24 3.04 -6.69
N GLY A 111 -6.33 1.96 -7.47
CA GLY A 111 -5.50 0.78 -7.31
C GLY A 111 -6.32 -0.49 -7.36
N SER A 112 -5.63 -1.62 -7.53
CA SER A 112 -6.27 -2.92 -7.56
C SER A 112 -5.27 -4.03 -7.32
N GLY A 113 -5.68 -5.06 -6.58
CA GLY A 113 -4.89 -6.27 -6.38
C GLY A 113 -4.57 -7.03 -7.68
N ARG A 114 -5.35 -6.83 -8.76
CA ARG A 114 -5.09 -7.45 -10.07
C ARG A 114 -3.81 -6.95 -10.76
N LEU A 115 -3.29 -5.78 -10.35
CA LEU A 115 -2.05 -5.22 -10.90
C LEU A 115 -0.81 -5.99 -10.46
N TYR A 116 -0.93 -6.82 -9.45
CA TYR A 116 0.15 -7.53 -8.79
C TYR A 116 -0.01 -9.04 -9.01
N ASP A 117 0.57 -9.54 -10.09
CA ASP A 117 0.44 -10.94 -10.48
C ASP A 117 1.39 -11.84 -9.68
N GLY A 118 0.85 -12.60 -8.75
CA GLY A 118 1.60 -13.45 -7.83
C GLY A 118 2.13 -14.76 -8.41
N ARG A 119 1.87 -15.04 -9.68
CA ARG A 119 2.22 -16.34 -10.29
C ARG A 119 3.71 -16.70 -10.24
N GLU A 120 4.60 -15.70 -10.39
CA GLU A 120 6.05 -15.92 -10.34
C GLU A 120 6.50 -16.35 -8.94
N TYR A 121 6.02 -15.67 -7.90
CA TYR A 121 6.28 -16.03 -6.51
C TYR A 121 5.74 -17.43 -6.19
N ALA A 122 4.51 -17.73 -6.64
CA ALA A 122 3.92 -19.04 -6.42
C ALA A 122 4.68 -20.16 -7.15
N ALA A 123 4.92 -19.97 -8.46
CA ALA A 123 5.52 -21.01 -9.29
C ALA A 123 6.99 -21.27 -9.02
N ARG A 124 7.78 -20.21 -8.75
CA ARG A 124 9.24 -20.29 -8.67
C ARG A 124 9.81 -20.15 -7.26
N ARG A 125 9.06 -19.51 -6.34
CA ARG A 125 9.56 -19.16 -5.00
C ARG A 125 8.82 -19.91 -3.88
N GLY A 126 7.81 -20.71 -4.18
CA GLY A 126 7.09 -21.50 -3.19
C GLY A 126 6.29 -20.67 -2.18
N VAL A 127 5.77 -19.51 -2.58
CA VAL A 127 5.01 -18.58 -1.72
C VAL A 127 3.56 -18.53 -2.18
N VAL A 128 2.60 -18.66 -1.26
CA VAL A 128 1.20 -18.31 -1.53
C VAL A 128 1.08 -16.79 -1.52
N VAL A 129 0.60 -16.21 -2.62
CA VAL A 129 0.39 -14.76 -2.74
C VAL A 129 -1.09 -14.45 -2.70
N VAL A 130 -1.47 -13.48 -1.86
CA VAL A 130 -2.84 -12.95 -1.78
C VAL A 130 -2.78 -11.45 -2.06
N THR A 131 -3.56 -10.94 -3.02
CA THR A 131 -3.69 -9.51 -3.28
C THR A 131 -5.10 -9.04 -3.00
N VAL A 132 -5.25 -7.91 -2.30
CA VAL A 132 -6.51 -7.48 -1.69
C VAL A 132 -7.04 -6.23 -2.38
N ASN A 133 -8.36 -6.19 -2.66
CA ASN A 133 -9.12 -4.97 -2.96
C ASN A 133 -9.89 -4.52 -1.72
N SER A 134 -10.00 -3.19 -1.52
CA SER A 134 -10.75 -2.56 -0.43
C SER A 134 -11.41 -1.28 -0.93
N ARG A 135 -12.42 -0.75 -0.24
CA ARG A 135 -13.03 0.53 -0.60
C ARG A 135 -12.01 1.65 -0.64
N LEU A 136 -12.18 2.55 -1.61
CA LEU A 136 -11.31 3.66 -1.93
C LEU A 136 -12.07 4.99 -1.94
N GLY A 137 -11.33 6.11 -1.95
CA GLY A 137 -11.88 7.44 -2.05
C GLY A 137 -12.93 7.76 -0.99
N PRO A 138 -14.02 8.46 -1.35
CA PRO A 138 -15.04 8.87 -0.37
C PRO A 138 -15.75 7.70 0.29
N LEU A 139 -15.88 6.54 -0.37
CA LEU A 139 -16.54 5.36 0.20
C LEU A 139 -15.66 4.62 1.21
N GLY A 140 -14.34 4.79 1.12
CA GLY A 140 -13.39 4.14 2.03
C GLY A 140 -12.90 5.03 3.17
N TYR A 141 -12.78 6.35 2.93
CA TYR A 141 -11.97 7.22 3.78
C TYR A 141 -12.55 8.61 4.08
N ALA A 142 -13.79 8.95 3.67
CA ALA A 142 -14.44 10.19 4.10
C ALA A 142 -15.12 9.97 5.47
N ASP A 143 -14.87 10.85 6.43
CA ASP A 143 -15.54 10.79 7.75
C ASP A 143 -16.91 11.45 7.71
N PHE A 144 -17.87 10.80 7.04
CA PHE A 144 -19.27 11.23 7.04
C PHE A 144 -19.91 11.05 8.42
N ALA A 145 -19.42 10.13 9.27
CA ALA A 145 -19.89 9.98 10.63
C ALA A 145 -19.62 11.24 11.46
N GLY A 146 -18.38 11.75 11.41
CA GLY A 146 -18.01 13.00 12.07
C GLY A 146 -18.74 14.21 11.48
N LEU A 147 -18.93 14.26 10.16
CA LEU A 147 -19.63 15.37 9.49
C LEU A 147 -21.11 15.47 9.89
N PHE A 148 -21.81 14.35 9.96
CA PHE A 148 -23.27 14.33 10.15
C PHE A 148 -23.70 13.95 11.57
N GLY A 149 -22.76 13.52 12.43
CA GLY A 149 -23.09 12.97 13.75
C GLY A 149 -23.94 11.69 13.65
N ASP A 150 -23.64 10.82 12.66
CA ASP A 150 -24.47 9.68 12.29
C ASP A 150 -23.61 8.41 12.22
N ASP A 151 -23.80 7.48 13.15
CA ASP A 151 -23.02 6.25 13.33
C ASP A 151 -23.31 5.16 12.28
N ARG A 152 -24.30 5.38 11.40
CA ARG A 152 -24.53 4.51 10.23
C ARG A 152 -23.40 4.58 9.22
N PHE A 153 -22.56 5.61 9.26
CA PHE A 153 -21.36 5.77 8.44
C PHE A 153 -20.15 5.20 9.16
N ALA A 154 -19.53 4.17 8.61
CA ALA A 154 -18.26 3.66 9.16
C ALA A 154 -17.11 4.63 8.86
N VAL A 155 -16.34 4.99 9.85
CA VAL A 155 -15.06 5.68 9.67
C VAL A 155 -14.01 4.66 9.26
N ASN A 156 -13.05 5.05 8.40
CA ASN A 156 -11.99 4.15 7.93
C ASN A 156 -12.50 2.85 7.29
N ALA A 157 -13.63 2.91 6.56
CA ALA A 157 -14.25 1.72 5.99
C ALA A 157 -13.28 0.92 5.11
N GLY A 158 -12.42 1.58 4.32
CA GLY A 158 -11.40 0.92 3.51
C GLY A 158 -10.33 0.19 4.33
N TYR A 159 -9.90 0.77 5.46
CA TYR A 159 -8.99 0.07 6.37
C TYR A 159 -9.67 -1.11 7.08
N GLN A 160 -10.93 -0.96 7.46
CA GLN A 160 -11.69 -2.07 8.03
C GLN A 160 -11.86 -3.22 7.04
N ASP A 161 -12.02 -2.93 5.73
CA ASP A 161 -12.03 -3.95 4.66
C ASP A 161 -10.70 -4.71 4.61
N GLN A 162 -9.57 -4.00 4.70
CA GLN A 162 -8.22 -4.60 4.70
C GLN A 162 -8.00 -5.51 5.93
N ARG A 163 -8.49 -5.10 7.10
CA ARG A 163 -8.52 -5.96 8.30
C ARG A 163 -9.36 -7.22 8.07
N ALA A 164 -10.56 -7.07 7.53
CA ALA A 164 -11.45 -8.19 7.24
C ALA A 164 -10.83 -9.17 6.24
N ALA A 165 -10.15 -8.67 5.20
CA ALA A 165 -9.41 -9.50 4.26
C ALA A 165 -8.30 -10.30 4.93
N LEU A 166 -7.50 -9.67 5.82
CA LEU A 166 -6.45 -10.37 6.55
C LEU A 166 -7.02 -11.47 7.47
N HIS A 167 -8.13 -11.20 8.17
CA HIS A 167 -8.83 -12.21 8.96
C HIS A 167 -9.38 -13.35 8.10
N TRP A 168 -9.90 -13.03 6.91
CA TRP A 168 -10.33 -14.05 5.96
C TRP A 168 -9.16 -14.94 5.53
N VAL A 169 -8.01 -14.34 5.19
CA VAL A 169 -6.78 -15.08 4.83
C VAL A 169 -6.39 -16.02 5.98
N ARG A 170 -6.36 -15.55 7.21
CA ARG A 170 -6.03 -16.37 8.39
C ARG A 170 -6.91 -17.61 8.50
N ARG A 171 -8.20 -17.50 8.22
CA ARG A 171 -9.14 -18.62 8.34
C ARG A 171 -9.14 -19.55 7.11
N ASN A 172 -8.83 -19.06 5.92
CA ASN A 172 -9.08 -19.79 4.68
C ASN A 172 -7.82 -20.20 3.90
N VAL A 173 -6.66 -19.58 4.15
CA VAL A 173 -5.48 -19.78 3.30
C VAL A 173 -4.94 -21.20 3.30
N ALA A 174 -5.20 -21.99 4.34
CA ALA A 174 -4.84 -23.41 4.41
C ALA A 174 -5.50 -24.24 3.28
N ALA A 175 -6.72 -23.88 2.86
CA ALA A 175 -7.38 -24.51 1.72
C ALA A 175 -6.59 -24.36 0.41
N PHE A 176 -5.75 -23.34 0.31
CA PHE A 176 -4.91 -23.03 -0.86
C PHE A 176 -3.45 -23.51 -0.67
N GLY A 177 -3.15 -24.27 0.38
CA GLY A 177 -1.80 -24.73 0.70
C GLY A 177 -0.93 -23.69 1.43
N GLY A 178 -1.52 -22.59 1.90
CA GLY A 178 -0.83 -21.59 2.70
C GLY A 178 -0.82 -21.92 4.18
N ASP A 179 0.25 -21.52 4.89
CA ASP A 179 0.35 -21.65 6.33
C ASP A 179 -0.25 -20.42 7.02
N PRO A 180 -1.38 -20.57 7.72
CA PRO A 180 -1.99 -19.46 8.42
C PRO A 180 -1.13 -18.90 9.57
N ALA A 181 -0.11 -19.62 10.05
CA ALA A 181 0.84 -19.14 11.05
C ALA A 181 2.02 -18.37 10.45
N ARG A 182 2.20 -18.40 9.12
CA ARG A 182 3.31 -17.75 8.43
C ARG A 182 2.81 -16.70 7.41
N ILE A 183 2.06 -15.71 7.91
CA ILE A 183 1.51 -14.61 7.11
C ILE A 183 2.45 -13.41 7.20
N THR A 184 3.08 -13.05 6.08
CA THR A 184 3.79 -11.78 5.90
C THR A 184 2.88 -10.80 5.18
N VAL A 185 2.66 -9.63 5.75
CA VAL A 185 1.94 -8.54 5.10
C VAL A 185 2.92 -7.62 4.37
N ALA A 186 2.56 -7.18 3.17
CA ALA A 186 3.39 -6.30 2.36
C ALA A 186 2.54 -5.26 1.64
N GLY A 187 3.14 -4.12 1.36
CA GLY A 187 2.47 -3.08 0.59
C GLY A 187 3.42 -1.97 0.17
N GLU A 188 3.00 -1.21 -0.82
CA GLU A 188 3.73 -0.05 -1.32
C GLU A 188 2.86 1.20 -1.19
N SER A 189 3.50 2.37 -0.91
CA SER A 189 2.79 3.65 -0.81
C SER A 189 1.64 3.60 0.20
N ALA A 190 0.40 3.88 -0.19
CA ALA A 190 -0.79 3.72 0.65
C ALA A 190 -0.91 2.30 1.24
N GLY A 191 -0.53 1.26 0.48
CA GLY A 191 -0.48 -0.11 0.98
C GLY A 191 0.56 -0.31 2.09
N ALA A 192 1.70 0.38 2.02
CA ALA A 192 2.70 0.35 3.09
C ALA A 192 2.22 1.08 4.35
N VAL A 193 1.46 2.17 4.21
CA VAL A 193 0.77 2.80 5.35
C VAL A 193 -0.21 1.81 5.99
N THR A 194 -0.96 1.06 5.18
CA THR A 194 -1.82 -0.04 5.69
C THR A 194 -1.02 -1.07 6.48
N VAL A 195 0.13 -1.53 5.98
CA VAL A 195 1.01 -2.47 6.70
C VAL A 195 1.46 -1.89 8.04
N ASN A 196 1.85 -0.60 8.09
CA ASN A 196 2.19 0.09 9.33
C ASN A 196 1.02 0.09 10.33
N LEU A 197 -0.21 0.26 9.85
CA LEU A 197 -1.41 0.17 10.68
C LEU A 197 -1.61 -1.25 11.22
N LEU A 198 -1.56 -2.27 10.37
CA LEU A 198 -1.75 -3.67 10.75
C LEU A 198 -0.72 -4.16 11.78
N LEU A 199 0.52 -3.65 11.73
CA LEU A 199 1.58 -3.98 12.68
C LEU A 199 1.27 -3.56 14.13
N ARG A 200 0.46 -2.51 14.34
CA ARG A 200 0.14 -1.97 15.67
C ARG A 200 -1.33 -2.14 16.07
N ASP A 201 -2.17 -2.58 15.16
CA ASP A 201 -3.58 -2.80 15.44
C ASP A 201 -3.76 -4.07 16.30
N PRO A 202 -4.32 -3.97 17.51
CA PRO A 202 -4.55 -5.14 18.37
C PRO A 202 -5.37 -6.25 17.71
N ALA A 203 -6.21 -5.91 16.72
CA ALA A 203 -7.01 -6.88 16.00
C ALA A 203 -6.22 -7.70 14.98
N THR A 204 -5.02 -7.26 14.58
CA THR A 204 -4.29 -7.90 13.46
C THR A 204 -2.84 -8.23 13.77
N ARG A 205 -2.17 -7.52 14.65
CA ARG A 205 -0.72 -7.69 14.90
C ARG A 205 -0.32 -9.12 15.26
N ASP A 206 -1.18 -9.84 15.98
CA ASP A 206 -0.91 -11.22 16.43
C ASP A 206 -1.17 -12.27 15.32
N LEU A 207 -1.64 -11.84 14.15
CA LEU A 207 -1.81 -12.69 12.96
C LEU A 207 -0.54 -12.73 12.09
N LEU A 208 0.42 -11.85 12.34
CA LEU A 208 1.56 -11.61 11.47
C LEU A 208 2.77 -12.45 11.84
N ALA A 209 3.52 -12.90 10.82
CA ALA A 209 4.83 -13.54 10.96
C ALA A 209 5.96 -12.67 10.37
N GLY A 210 5.63 -11.62 9.62
CA GLY A 210 6.57 -10.66 9.05
C GLY A 210 5.86 -9.49 8.39
N ALA A 211 6.60 -8.42 8.11
CA ALA A 211 6.08 -7.25 7.43
C ALA A 211 7.07 -6.65 6.43
N ILE A 212 6.58 -6.20 5.27
CA ILE A 212 7.36 -5.50 4.25
C ILE A 212 6.70 -4.15 3.96
N VAL A 213 7.41 -3.05 4.24
CA VAL A 213 6.95 -1.67 4.09
C VAL A 213 7.75 -1.00 2.99
N GLN A 214 7.10 -0.74 1.84
CA GLN A 214 7.74 -0.12 0.67
C GLN A 214 7.21 1.29 0.46
N SER A 215 8.07 2.29 0.60
CA SER A 215 7.75 3.69 0.27
C SER A 215 6.50 4.23 0.99
N GLY A 216 6.33 3.91 2.29
CA GLY A 216 5.18 4.34 3.09
C GLY A 216 5.57 4.78 4.49
N GLY A 217 5.31 6.06 4.81
CA GLY A 217 5.62 6.63 6.13
C GLY A 217 4.54 6.35 7.17
N VAL A 218 4.96 6.18 8.42
CA VAL A 218 4.05 6.03 9.58
C VAL A 218 3.23 7.31 9.88
N ASN A 219 3.62 8.43 9.30
CA ASN A 219 3.02 9.74 9.47
C ASN A 219 1.99 10.10 8.38
N GLN A 220 1.67 9.18 7.47
CA GLN A 220 0.74 9.42 6.36
C GLN A 220 -0.73 9.13 6.76
N LEU A 221 -1.13 9.65 7.91
CA LEU A 221 -2.48 9.55 8.47
C LEU A 221 -3.13 10.93 8.50
N SER A 222 -4.46 10.98 8.53
CA SER A 222 -5.23 12.21 8.69
C SER A 222 -5.69 12.35 10.15
N ASP A 223 -5.71 13.57 10.65
CA ASP A 223 -6.49 13.86 11.84
C ASP A 223 -7.99 13.92 11.52
N ARG A 224 -8.83 13.94 12.56
CA ARG A 224 -10.27 13.91 12.39
C ARG A 224 -10.82 15.19 11.78
N GLU A 225 -10.26 16.35 12.12
CA GLU A 225 -10.71 17.65 11.59
C GLU A 225 -10.54 17.71 10.07
N ASN A 226 -9.35 17.36 9.57
CA ASN A 226 -9.07 17.29 8.14
C ASN A 226 -9.96 16.28 7.40
N SER A 227 -10.26 15.14 8.03
CA SER A 227 -11.12 14.11 7.46
C SER A 227 -12.58 14.52 7.37
N VAL A 228 -13.11 15.22 8.40
CA VAL A 228 -14.45 15.79 8.40
C VAL A 228 -14.57 16.92 7.36
N ASP A 229 -13.55 17.79 7.23
CA ASP A 229 -13.53 18.83 6.21
C ASP A 229 -13.46 18.24 4.78
N LEU A 230 -12.73 17.14 4.61
CA LEU A 230 -12.74 16.38 3.37
C LEU A 230 -14.15 15.82 3.06
N ALA A 231 -14.81 15.21 4.06
CA ALA A 231 -16.17 14.70 3.93
C ALA A 231 -17.18 15.81 3.59
N ALA A 232 -17.05 17.00 4.20
CA ALA A 232 -17.85 18.18 3.86
C ALA A 232 -17.62 18.62 2.40
N GLY A 233 -16.39 18.54 1.91
CA GLY A 233 -16.07 18.78 0.49
C GLY A 233 -16.80 17.80 -0.44
N TYR A 234 -16.79 16.51 -0.11
CA TYR A 234 -17.53 15.50 -0.87
C TYR A 234 -19.04 15.72 -0.79
N ALA A 235 -19.59 16.01 0.39
CA ALA A 235 -21.02 16.28 0.55
C ALA A 235 -21.47 17.46 -0.32
N ARG A 236 -20.71 18.57 -0.34
CA ARG A 236 -20.96 19.71 -1.25
C ARG A 236 -20.92 19.31 -2.71
N ALA A 237 -19.90 18.56 -3.14
CA ALA A 237 -19.77 18.10 -4.53
C ALA A 237 -20.90 17.15 -4.96
N LEU A 238 -21.48 16.41 -4.01
CA LEU A 238 -22.62 15.50 -4.21
C LEU A 238 -23.97 16.22 -4.08
N GLY A 239 -24.00 17.50 -3.70
CA GLY A 239 -25.25 18.26 -3.45
C GLY A 239 -26.03 17.70 -2.25
N VAL A 240 -25.34 17.25 -1.21
CA VAL A 240 -25.95 16.63 0.00
C VAL A 240 -25.74 17.53 1.20
N THR A 241 -26.82 17.81 1.92
CA THR A 241 -26.86 18.54 3.21
C THR A 241 -27.04 17.58 4.36
N ALA A 242 -26.87 18.05 5.60
CA ALA A 242 -27.11 17.23 6.79
C ALA A 242 -28.55 16.66 6.85
N ALA A 243 -29.55 17.46 6.49
CA ALA A 243 -30.96 17.01 6.42
C ALA A 243 -31.22 16.01 5.29
N GLY A 244 -30.44 16.09 4.21
CA GLY A 244 -30.58 15.21 3.04
C GLY A 244 -29.55 14.08 3.01
N ARG A 245 -28.84 13.77 4.10
CA ARG A 245 -27.73 12.81 4.12
C ARG A 245 -28.11 11.40 3.68
N ASP A 246 -29.36 10.99 3.86
CA ASP A 246 -29.85 9.67 3.44
C ASP A 246 -29.79 9.46 1.92
N ARG A 247 -29.75 10.54 1.14
CA ARG A 247 -29.51 10.47 -0.32
C ARG A 247 -28.19 9.79 -0.66
N LEU A 248 -27.18 9.81 0.24
CA LEU A 248 -25.91 9.15 -0.01
C LEU A 248 -26.05 7.65 -0.31
N TRP A 249 -27.06 6.97 0.27
CA TRP A 249 -27.32 5.55 -0.02
C TRP A 249 -27.98 5.30 -1.38
N THR A 250 -28.66 6.30 -1.93
CA THR A 250 -29.41 6.18 -3.18
C THR A 250 -28.73 6.81 -4.40
N LEU A 251 -27.70 7.62 -4.18
CA LEU A 251 -26.91 8.19 -5.27
C LEU A 251 -26.26 7.10 -6.12
N PRO A 252 -26.20 7.27 -7.46
CA PRO A 252 -25.47 6.32 -8.31
C PRO A 252 -23.96 6.34 -7.97
N ALA A 253 -23.33 5.17 -7.98
CA ALA A 253 -21.92 5.01 -7.66
C ALA A 253 -21.01 5.98 -8.42
N SER A 254 -21.30 6.25 -9.70
CA SER A 254 -20.57 7.23 -10.52
C SER A 254 -20.56 8.65 -9.96
N ALA A 255 -21.51 9.03 -9.10
CA ALA A 255 -21.53 10.34 -8.46
C ALA A 255 -20.33 10.51 -7.52
N PHE A 256 -19.95 9.45 -6.80
CA PHE A 256 -18.80 9.48 -5.90
C PHE A 256 -17.47 9.61 -6.67
N VAL A 257 -17.34 8.99 -7.84
CA VAL A 257 -16.18 9.19 -8.72
C VAL A 257 -16.12 10.63 -9.21
N ARG A 258 -17.25 11.22 -9.63
CA ARG A 258 -17.29 12.62 -10.05
C ARG A 258 -16.97 13.58 -8.92
N SER A 259 -17.47 13.32 -7.70
CA SER A 259 -17.17 14.15 -6.53
C SER A 259 -15.68 14.15 -6.18
N LEU A 260 -15.01 13.02 -6.33
CA LEU A 260 -13.56 12.90 -6.17
C LEU A 260 -12.83 13.80 -7.18
N HIS A 261 -13.17 13.72 -8.46
CA HIS A 261 -12.58 14.59 -9.50
C HIS A 261 -12.86 16.08 -9.24
N THR A 262 -14.07 16.43 -8.80
CA THR A 262 -14.42 17.81 -8.47
C THR A 262 -13.55 18.34 -7.33
N LEU A 263 -13.38 17.55 -6.29
CA LEU A 263 -12.60 17.95 -5.13
C LEU A 263 -11.11 18.09 -5.44
N GLU A 264 -10.56 17.18 -6.25
CA GLU A 264 -9.17 17.24 -6.70
C GLU A 264 -8.86 18.53 -7.49
N ARG A 265 -9.79 18.99 -8.34
CA ARG A 265 -9.63 20.24 -9.07
C ARG A 265 -9.65 21.47 -8.18
N VAL A 266 -10.54 21.50 -7.18
CA VAL A 266 -10.70 22.65 -6.27
C VAL A 266 -9.55 22.75 -5.29
N ARG A 267 -9.08 21.62 -4.75
CA ARG A 267 -8.05 21.59 -3.69
C ARG A 267 -6.62 21.47 -4.22
N SER A 268 -6.45 21.29 -5.54
CA SER A 268 -5.13 21.05 -6.17
C SER A 268 -4.32 19.91 -5.50
N ARG A 269 -5.00 18.96 -4.85
CA ARG A 269 -4.39 17.87 -4.06
C ARG A 269 -5.01 16.54 -4.42
N ARG A 270 -4.20 15.62 -4.98
CA ARG A 270 -4.62 14.24 -5.27
C ARG A 270 -4.52 13.27 -4.08
N LEU A 271 -3.89 13.69 -2.99
CA LEU A 271 -3.59 12.83 -1.83
C LEU A 271 -4.50 13.14 -0.63
N ASN A 272 -5.81 13.25 -0.85
CA ASN A 272 -6.74 13.66 0.21
C ASN A 272 -7.33 12.49 1.00
N SER A 273 -7.45 11.30 0.40
CA SER A 273 -8.00 10.11 1.08
C SER A 273 -6.90 9.42 1.89
N ARG A 274 -7.09 9.27 3.20
CA ARG A 274 -6.14 8.63 4.12
C ARG A 274 -6.88 8.00 5.28
N PRO A 275 -6.32 6.98 5.94
CA PRO A 275 -6.83 6.53 7.23
C PRO A 275 -6.81 7.67 8.25
N THR A 276 -7.89 7.80 9.00
CA THR A 276 -8.13 8.89 9.95
C THR A 276 -7.89 8.42 11.36
N LEU A 277 -7.18 9.22 12.16
CA LEU A 277 -7.07 9.08 13.60
C LEU A 277 -8.40 9.51 14.22
N ASP A 278 -9.33 8.56 14.34
CA ASP A 278 -10.76 8.82 14.65
C ASP A 278 -11.13 8.60 16.13
N GLY A 279 -10.21 8.04 16.92
CA GLY A 279 -10.45 7.70 18.33
C GLY A 279 -11.26 6.42 18.55
N THR A 280 -11.63 5.71 17.48
CA THR A 280 -12.47 4.49 17.55
C THR A 280 -11.80 3.30 16.86
N VAL A 281 -11.70 3.31 15.53
CA VAL A 281 -10.98 2.28 14.73
C VAL A 281 -9.48 2.46 14.89
N LEU A 282 -9.01 3.70 14.82
CA LEU A 282 -7.64 4.12 15.09
C LEU A 282 -7.61 5.06 16.29
N PRO A 283 -6.47 5.20 17.04
CA PRO A 283 -6.37 6.18 18.13
C PRO A 283 -6.65 7.61 17.66
N GLY A 284 -6.94 8.49 18.61
CA GLY A 284 -7.26 9.88 18.32
C GLY A 284 -6.07 10.75 17.92
N SER A 285 -4.85 10.25 18.08
CA SER A 285 -3.64 11.01 17.75
C SER A 285 -2.49 10.13 17.24
N LEU A 286 -1.57 10.75 16.48
CA LEU A 286 -0.35 10.08 16.00
C LEU A 286 0.56 9.63 17.17
N PRO A 287 0.80 10.42 18.23
CA PRO A 287 1.57 9.95 19.38
C PRO A 287 0.96 8.72 20.06
N GLU A 288 -0.36 8.68 20.27
CA GLU A 288 -1.04 7.49 20.81
C GLU A 288 -0.89 6.27 19.90
N TRP A 289 -0.97 6.48 18.58
CA TRP A 289 -0.75 5.41 17.62
C TRP A 289 0.68 4.85 17.71
N LEU A 290 1.69 5.73 17.73
CA LEU A 290 3.11 5.34 17.79
C LEU A 290 3.47 4.68 19.13
N ALA A 291 2.78 5.01 20.22
CA ALA A 291 2.94 4.40 21.53
C ALA A 291 2.39 2.96 21.61
N ARG A 292 1.53 2.54 20.67
CA ARG A 292 1.04 1.16 20.63
C ARG A 292 2.18 0.19 20.26
N PRO A 293 2.32 -0.94 20.97
CA PRO A 293 3.34 -1.93 20.65
C PRO A 293 3.11 -2.52 19.26
N ALA A 294 4.15 -2.52 18.44
CA ALA A 294 4.14 -3.20 17.15
C ALA A 294 4.26 -4.72 17.35
N ALA A 295 3.78 -5.50 16.38
CA ALA A 295 4.02 -6.92 16.31
C ALA A 295 5.53 -7.20 16.37
N PRO A 296 6.01 -8.12 17.24
CA PRO A 296 7.43 -8.45 17.38
C PRO A 296 7.88 -9.44 16.28
N VAL A 297 7.68 -9.06 15.02
CA VAL A 297 7.99 -9.88 13.83
C VAL A 297 9.05 -9.21 12.98
N PRO A 298 9.83 -9.95 12.16
CA PRO A 298 10.79 -9.35 11.24
C PRO A 298 10.17 -8.27 10.35
N LEU A 299 10.94 -7.21 10.09
CA LEU A 299 10.54 -6.08 9.26
C LEU A 299 11.55 -5.84 8.13
N LEU A 300 11.07 -5.77 6.88
CA LEU A 300 11.82 -5.25 5.75
C LEU A 300 11.21 -3.90 5.35
N ALA A 301 11.95 -2.80 5.47
CA ALA A 301 11.43 -1.48 5.13
C ALA A 301 12.42 -0.71 4.24
N GLY A 302 11.88 0.10 3.33
CA GLY A 302 12.72 0.92 2.46
C GLY A 302 11.90 1.80 1.53
N ALA A 303 12.64 2.50 0.67
CA ALA A 303 12.07 3.44 -0.29
C ALA A 303 12.99 3.59 -1.51
N ASN A 304 12.50 4.29 -2.53
CA ASN A 304 13.28 4.61 -3.70
C ASN A 304 14.16 5.84 -3.44
N ARG A 305 15.23 6.00 -4.21
CA ARG A 305 16.18 7.12 -4.03
C ARG A 305 15.54 8.48 -4.29
N ASP A 306 14.70 8.57 -5.31
CA ASP A 306 14.16 9.83 -5.83
C ASP A 306 12.62 9.84 -5.73
N GLU A 307 12.04 9.36 -4.61
CA GLU A 307 10.60 9.19 -4.40
C GLU A 307 9.77 10.39 -4.84
N TYR A 308 10.22 11.59 -4.48
CA TYR A 308 9.45 12.80 -4.66
C TYR A 308 9.54 13.40 -6.08
N ALA A 309 10.32 12.77 -6.98
CA ALA A 309 10.50 13.25 -8.36
C ALA A 309 9.19 13.36 -9.16
N LEU A 310 8.21 12.47 -8.91
CA LEU A 310 6.89 12.54 -9.54
C LEU A 310 6.17 13.87 -9.23
N PHE A 311 6.33 14.41 -8.01
CA PHE A 311 5.63 15.60 -7.52
C PHE A 311 6.36 16.91 -7.87
N VAL A 312 7.59 16.83 -8.37
CA VAL A 312 8.41 17.99 -8.75
C VAL A 312 8.58 18.09 -10.26
N LYS A 313 8.83 16.96 -10.94
CA LYS A 313 9.26 16.92 -12.35
C LYS A 313 8.12 16.66 -13.34
N LEU A 314 6.99 16.04 -12.90
CA LEU A 314 5.85 15.81 -13.80
C LEU A 314 4.97 17.06 -13.94
N PRO A 315 4.28 17.22 -15.10
CA PRO A 315 3.35 18.34 -15.29
C PRO A 315 2.21 18.35 -14.26
N ASP A 316 1.75 19.54 -13.84
CA ASP A 316 0.67 19.73 -12.84
C ASP A 316 -0.63 18.99 -13.16
N ARG A 317 -0.92 18.78 -14.43
CA ARG A 317 -2.07 17.97 -14.88
C ARG A 317 -1.96 16.48 -14.52
N VAL A 318 -0.74 16.00 -14.26
CA VAL A 318 -0.46 14.59 -13.88
C VAL A 318 -0.37 14.47 -12.38
N PHE A 319 0.49 15.29 -11.75
CA PHE A 319 0.61 15.44 -10.31
C PHE A 319 0.66 16.91 -9.93
N PRO A 320 -0.10 17.37 -8.92
CA PRO A 320 0.01 18.73 -8.42
C PRO A 320 1.45 19.01 -7.98
N ARG A 321 2.04 20.09 -8.53
CA ARG A 321 3.40 20.47 -8.17
C ARG A 321 3.48 20.83 -6.70
N THR A 322 4.53 20.36 -6.09
CA THR A 322 4.95 20.79 -4.77
C THR A 322 6.05 21.81 -4.91
N ASP A 323 5.94 22.91 -4.21
CA ASP A 323 6.98 23.93 -4.11
C ASP A 323 7.73 23.84 -2.77
N ARG A 324 8.88 24.49 -2.72
CA ARG A 324 9.71 24.57 -1.50
C ARG A 324 8.97 25.25 -0.34
N ALA A 325 8.13 26.23 -0.62
CA ALA A 325 7.36 26.93 0.39
C ALA A 325 6.38 26.01 1.13
N LEU A 326 5.71 25.10 0.40
CA LEU A 326 4.85 24.08 1.02
C LEU A 326 5.66 23.16 1.94
N LEU A 327 6.77 22.59 1.46
CA LEU A 327 7.60 21.69 2.28
C LEU A 327 8.20 22.40 3.49
N THR A 328 8.59 23.68 3.32
CA THR A 328 9.06 24.53 4.43
C THR A 328 7.99 24.72 5.49
N ARG A 329 6.75 25.03 5.10
CA ARG A 329 5.63 25.16 6.06
C ARG A 329 5.39 23.87 6.84
N VAL A 330 5.33 22.71 6.14
CA VAL A 330 5.16 21.40 6.77
C VAL A 330 6.27 21.13 7.79
N LEU A 331 7.51 21.33 7.38
CA LEU A 331 8.66 21.10 8.24
C LEU A 331 8.70 22.06 9.43
N THR A 332 8.41 23.35 9.20
CA THR A 332 8.38 24.37 10.28
C THR A 332 7.29 24.07 11.31
N GLY A 333 6.11 23.63 10.85
CA GLY A 333 5.02 23.21 11.75
C GLY A 333 5.39 22.01 12.62
N ALA A 334 6.20 21.09 12.08
CA ALA A 334 6.61 19.88 12.81
C ALA A 334 7.83 20.08 13.72
N ALA A 335 8.80 20.89 13.29
CA ALA A 335 10.13 20.98 13.91
C ALA A 335 10.37 22.28 14.67
N GLY A 336 9.53 23.31 14.46
CA GLY A 336 9.83 24.70 14.83
C GLY A 336 10.86 25.35 13.90
N SER A 337 10.86 26.68 13.84
CA SER A 337 11.64 27.44 12.87
C SER A 337 13.15 27.19 12.91
N PRO A 338 13.85 27.18 14.07
CA PRO A 338 15.30 26.99 14.09
C PRO A 338 15.73 25.63 13.52
N ARG A 339 15.05 24.57 13.90
CA ARG A 339 15.36 23.22 13.44
C ARG A 339 15.00 23.03 11.97
N ALA A 340 13.87 23.56 11.53
CA ALA A 340 13.46 23.54 10.13
C ALA A 340 14.52 24.21 9.24
N GLN A 341 15.03 25.39 9.62
CA GLN A 341 16.09 26.09 8.90
C GLN A 341 17.38 25.25 8.82
N ALA A 342 17.80 24.62 9.92
CA ALA A 342 18.99 23.77 9.95
C ALA A 342 18.85 22.53 9.04
N ILE A 343 17.63 21.99 8.90
CA ILE A 343 17.34 20.90 7.96
C ILE A 343 17.34 21.42 6.53
N LEU A 344 16.64 22.53 6.23
CA LEU A 344 16.54 23.10 4.90
C LEU A 344 17.88 23.51 4.30
N ALA A 345 18.82 23.94 5.14
CA ALA A 345 20.15 24.40 4.73
C ALA A 345 21.01 23.33 4.04
N VAL A 346 20.69 22.03 4.20
CA VAL A 346 21.44 20.94 3.55
C VAL A 346 20.85 20.51 2.20
N TYR A 347 19.73 21.12 1.77
CA TYR A 347 19.10 20.84 0.48
C TYR A 347 19.26 22.03 -0.44
N PRO A 348 19.90 21.85 -1.63
CA PRO A 348 20.00 22.91 -2.64
C PRO A 348 18.64 23.53 -3.00
N ASP A 349 18.65 24.79 -3.40
CA ASP A 349 17.44 25.49 -3.85
C ASP A 349 17.26 25.34 -5.37
N ASP A 350 17.14 24.09 -5.79
CA ASP A 350 16.90 23.66 -7.16
C ASP A 350 15.92 22.49 -7.18
N PRO A 351 15.47 22.01 -8.36
CA PRO A 351 14.53 20.89 -8.45
C PRO A 351 15.02 19.60 -7.81
N ASP A 352 16.31 19.28 -7.90
CA ASP A 352 16.86 18.05 -7.31
C ASP A 352 16.95 18.13 -5.79
N GLY A 353 17.30 19.29 -5.25
CA GLY A 353 17.21 19.56 -3.81
C GLY A 353 15.79 19.50 -3.27
N LEU A 354 14.79 19.94 -4.06
CA LEU A 354 13.39 19.81 -3.72
C LEU A 354 12.93 18.33 -3.75
N VAL A 355 13.39 17.56 -4.72
CA VAL A 355 13.15 16.09 -4.77
C VAL A 355 13.74 15.43 -3.53
N ALA A 356 15.00 15.74 -3.19
CA ALA A 356 15.68 15.16 -2.03
C ALA A 356 14.98 15.52 -0.72
N LEU A 357 14.59 16.78 -0.53
CA LEU A 357 13.85 17.26 0.65
C LEU A 357 12.51 16.54 0.81
N GLY A 358 11.71 16.46 -0.25
CA GLY A 358 10.42 15.76 -0.21
C GLY A 358 10.57 14.25 -0.01
N THR A 359 11.60 13.64 -0.61
CA THR A 359 11.92 12.22 -0.41
C THR A 359 12.27 11.92 1.04
N ASP A 360 13.13 12.73 1.67
CA ASP A 360 13.48 12.51 3.07
C ASP A 360 12.30 12.78 4.01
N LEU A 361 11.55 13.86 3.77
CA LEU A 361 10.41 14.29 4.61
C LEU A 361 9.30 13.22 4.67
N PHE A 362 8.95 12.63 3.55
CA PHE A 362 7.76 11.78 3.46
C PHE A 362 8.06 10.27 3.40
N PHE A 363 9.31 9.87 3.10
CA PHE A 363 9.64 8.47 2.91
C PHE A 363 10.85 8.01 3.74
N HIS A 364 12.03 8.59 3.59
CA HIS A 364 13.23 8.06 4.22
C HIS A 364 13.24 8.28 5.74
N ALA A 365 13.00 9.51 6.23
CA ALA A 365 13.00 9.77 7.65
C ALA A 365 11.86 9.05 8.41
N PRO A 366 10.62 8.98 7.89
CA PRO A 366 9.59 8.14 8.49
C PRO A 366 9.92 6.63 8.51
N ASN A 367 10.59 6.11 7.49
CA ASN A 367 11.05 4.72 7.48
C ASN A 367 12.14 4.47 8.53
N ASP A 368 13.09 5.40 8.68
CA ASP A 368 14.12 5.30 9.73
C ASP A 368 13.50 5.34 11.13
N ALA A 369 12.49 6.20 11.34
CA ALA A 369 11.75 6.24 12.60
C ALA A 369 10.97 4.92 12.86
N LEU A 370 10.40 4.32 11.81
CA LEU A 370 9.76 3.01 11.91
C LEU A 370 10.76 1.93 12.33
N LEU A 371 11.91 1.87 11.66
CA LEU A 371 12.97 0.91 11.94
C LEU A 371 13.52 1.06 13.36
N ALA A 372 13.74 2.32 13.80
CA ALA A 372 14.25 2.63 15.15
C ALA A 372 13.30 2.23 16.27
N ALA A 373 12.00 2.28 16.02
CA ALA A 373 10.95 1.93 16.99
C ALA A 373 10.51 0.47 16.90
N HIS A 374 11.05 -0.32 15.95
CA HIS A 374 10.61 -1.69 15.74
C HIS A 374 11.25 -2.66 16.72
N PRO A 375 10.48 -3.56 17.38
CA PRO A 375 10.98 -4.40 18.48
C PRO A 375 11.71 -5.68 18.04
N ALA A 376 11.77 -6.00 16.75
CA ALA A 376 12.32 -7.22 16.20
C ALA A 376 13.37 -6.95 15.13
N PRO A 377 14.11 -7.96 14.62
CA PRO A 377 15.07 -7.75 13.54
C PRO A 377 14.48 -7.03 12.36
N ALA A 378 15.18 -5.99 11.89
CA ALA A 378 14.73 -5.14 10.81
C ALA A 378 15.82 -5.00 9.75
N PHE A 379 15.40 -4.85 8.49
CA PHE A 379 16.27 -4.69 7.33
C PHE A 379 15.86 -3.45 6.57
N ARG A 380 16.83 -2.65 6.13
CA ARG A 380 16.60 -1.43 5.37
C ARG A 380 17.09 -1.58 3.95
N TYR A 381 16.28 -1.14 2.96
CA TYR A 381 16.73 -1.04 1.59
C TYR A 381 16.52 0.35 1.02
N ARG A 382 17.27 0.64 -0.09
CA ARG A 382 16.98 1.73 -1.00
C ARG A 382 17.06 1.23 -2.44
N PHE A 383 16.04 1.53 -3.23
CA PHE A 383 16.03 1.22 -4.64
C PHE A 383 16.66 2.36 -5.43
N ASP A 384 17.75 2.06 -6.14
CA ASP A 384 18.60 3.05 -6.82
C ASP A 384 18.52 2.98 -8.36
N TRP A 385 17.77 2.03 -8.94
CA TRP A 385 17.57 1.97 -10.37
C TRP A 385 16.73 3.16 -10.86
N GLY A 386 17.34 4.08 -11.63
CA GLY A 386 16.67 5.26 -12.18
C GLY A 386 16.12 5.04 -13.59
N THR A 387 14.98 5.68 -13.89
CA THR A 387 14.47 5.82 -15.25
C THR A 387 14.90 7.14 -15.86
N ARG A 388 15.13 7.14 -17.20
CA ARG A 388 15.36 8.37 -17.98
C ARG A 388 14.06 9.06 -18.41
N PHE A 389 12.93 8.43 -18.16
CA PHE A 389 11.62 8.99 -18.51
C PHE A 389 11.36 10.24 -17.67
N PHE A 390 11.21 11.40 -18.31
CA PHE A 390 11.09 12.72 -17.65
C PHE A 390 12.17 13.01 -16.59
N ASP A 391 13.32 12.39 -16.69
CA ASP A 391 14.41 12.50 -15.70
C ASP A 391 13.95 12.22 -14.25
N LEU A 392 13.05 11.26 -14.10
CA LEU A 392 12.47 10.92 -12.80
C LEU A 392 13.43 10.17 -11.85
N GLY A 393 14.54 9.67 -12.38
CA GLY A 393 15.45 8.87 -11.55
C GLY A 393 14.76 7.61 -11.00
N ALA A 394 15.06 7.23 -9.77
CA ALA A 394 14.42 6.13 -9.03
C ALA A 394 13.17 6.66 -8.31
N ALA A 395 12.16 7.03 -9.09
CA ALA A 395 10.93 7.64 -8.60
C ALA A 395 10.00 6.65 -7.89
N HIS A 396 9.01 7.19 -7.17
CA HIS A 396 7.98 6.43 -6.44
C HIS A 396 7.32 5.33 -7.27
N GLY A 397 7.25 4.12 -6.70
CA GLY A 397 6.61 2.96 -7.32
C GLY A 397 7.40 2.30 -8.46
N LEU A 398 8.62 2.79 -8.79
CA LEU A 398 9.40 2.22 -9.89
C LEU A 398 9.90 0.79 -9.58
N GLU A 399 10.20 0.49 -8.33
CA GLU A 399 10.63 -0.83 -7.86
C GLU A 399 9.58 -1.92 -8.07
N LEU A 400 8.30 -1.55 -8.13
CA LEU A 400 7.20 -2.48 -8.40
C LEU A 400 7.34 -3.19 -9.74
N LEU A 401 7.97 -2.55 -10.74
CA LEU A 401 8.21 -3.14 -12.05
C LEU A 401 9.25 -4.27 -12.02
N PHE A 402 9.98 -4.40 -10.93
CA PHE A 402 10.98 -5.46 -10.69
C PHE A 402 10.40 -6.58 -9.82
N LEU A 403 9.53 -6.25 -8.89
CA LEU A 403 8.87 -7.22 -8.01
C LEU A 403 7.71 -7.95 -8.72
N TRP A 404 6.99 -7.24 -9.60
CA TRP A 404 5.82 -7.76 -10.28
C TRP A 404 6.08 -7.76 -11.81
N PRO A 405 6.61 -8.86 -12.37
CA PRO A 405 7.21 -8.88 -13.71
C PRO A 405 6.24 -8.68 -14.87
N ARG A 406 4.95 -8.67 -14.59
CA ARG A 406 3.90 -8.40 -15.58
C ARG A 406 3.05 -7.20 -15.18
N PRO A 407 3.66 -6.02 -15.06
CA PRO A 407 2.91 -4.82 -14.70
C PRO A 407 1.88 -4.55 -15.79
N MET A 408 0.64 -4.30 -15.38
CA MET A 408 -0.43 -3.88 -16.28
C MET A 408 -0.39 -2.36 -16.47
N GLY A 409 -0.60 -1.89 -17.69
CA GLY A 409 -0.68 -0.46 -18.01
C GLY A 409 0.54 0.14 -18.68
N LEU A 410 0.69 1.47 -18.61
CA LEU A 410 1.75 2.28 -19.25
C LEU A 410 3.16 2.04 -18.68
N SER A 411 3.28 1.32 -17.57
CA SER A 411 4.53 1.08 -16.85
C SER A 411 5.61 0.40 -17.68
N SER A 412 5.24 -0.39 -18.70
CA SER A 412 6.21 -1.01 -19.60
C SER A 412 6.98 0.01 -20.45
N GLY A 413 6.42 1.18 -20.72
CA GLY A 413 7.04 2.27 -21.45
C GLY A 413 8.15 2.99 -20.68
N VAL A 414 8.01 3.06 -19.35
CA VAL A 414 8.94 3.74 -18.44
C VAL A 414 10.33 3.08 -18.45
N LEU A 415 10.40 1.78 -18.72
CA LEU A 415 11.65 1.02 -18.76
C LEU A 415 12.22 0.81 -20.18
N ARG A 416 11.65 1.45 -21.22
CA ARG A 416 12.17 1.34 -22.59
C ARG A 416 13.59 1.91 -22.68
N GLY A 417 14.43 1.20 -23.48
CA GLY A 417 15.81 1.64 -23.74
C GLY A 417 16.79 1.40 -22.59
N GLN A 418 16.36 0.75 -21.51
CA GLN A 418 17.25 0.39 -20.41
C GLN A 418 17.70 -1.08 -20.51
N GLY A 419 18.94 -1.38 -20.13
CA GLY A 419 19.58 -2.69 -20.29
C GLY A 419 18.74 -3.86 -19.76
N ARG A 420 18.26 -4.72 -20.67
CA ARG A 420 17.37 -5.85 -20.30
C ARG A 420 18.02 -6.83 -19.31
N ALA A 421 19.32 -7.14 -19.51
CA ALA A 421 20.02 -8.11 -18.68
C ALA A 421 20.18 -7.61 -17.22
N GLY A 422 20.58 -6.36 -17.00
CA GLY A 422 20.69 -5.77 -15.65
C GLY A 422 19.34 -5.71 -14.96
N ARG A 423 18.27 -5.33 -15.69
CA ARG A 423 16.91 -5.33 -15.16
C ARG A 423 16.45 -6.73 -14.74
N ALA A 424 16.71 -7.76 -15.56
CA ALA A 424 16.33 -9.13 -15.21
C ALA A 424 17.08 -9.64 -13.99
N ARG A 425 18.40 -9.36 -13.89
CA ARG A 425 19.19 -9.73 -12.69
C ARG A 425 18.67 -9.04 -11.43
N LEU A 426 18.41 -7.74 -11.47
CA LEU A 426 17.89 -7.01 -10.31
C LEU A 426 16.50 -7.50 -9.92
N ALA A 427 15.63 -7.76 -10.89
CA ALA A 427 14.29 -8.29 -10.62
C ALA A 427 14.37 -9.67 -9.95
N ASP A 428 15.24 -10.56 -10.44
CA ASP A 428 15.42 -11.89 -9.84
C ASP A 428 16.00 -11.80 -8.41
N ALA A 429 16.99 -10.93 -8.19
CA ALA A 429 17.58 -10.69 -6.88
C ALA A 429 16.55 -10.11 -5.89
N MET A 430 15.76 -9.11 -6.30
CA MET A 430 14.72 -8.52 -5.46
C MET A 430 13.62 -9.54 -5.12
N GLN A 431 13.07 -10.23 -6.13
CA GLN A 431 12.06 -11.28 -5.90
C GLN A 431 12.60 -12.40 -5.02
N GLY A 432 13.86 -12.78 -5.20
CA GLY A 432 14.56 -13.73 -4.33
C GLY A 432 14.61 -13.25 -2.88
N SER A 433 15.05 -12.02 -2.64
CA SER A 433 15.16 -11.44 -1.30
C SER A 433 13.80 -11.31 -0.61
N TRP A 434 12.76 -10.84 -1.33
CA TRP A 434 11.39 -10.78 -0.79
C TRP A 434 10.85 -12.17 -0.45
N ALA A 435 11.06 -13.15 -1.32
CA ALA A 435 10.66 -14.53 -1.04
C ALA A 435 11.42 -15.13 0.15
N HIS A 436 12.74 -14.94 0.24
CA HIS A 436 13.54 -15.35 1.40
C HIS A 436 12.99 -14.76 2.70
N PHE A 437 12.66 -13.46 2.69
CA PHE A 437 12.07 -12.79 3.83
C PHE A 437 10.72 -13.40 4.22
N VAL A 438 9.85 -13.71 3.25
CA VAL A 438 8.55 -14.34 3.49
C VAL A 438 8.72 -15.77 4.04
N HIS A 439 9.76 -16.50 3.65
CA HIS A 439 10.05 -17.83 4.15
C HIS A 439 10.58 -17.86 5.58
N GLY A 440 11.49 -16.94 5.93
CA GLY A 440 12.25 -17.04 7.19
C GLY A 440 12.50 -15.73 7.94
N GLY A 441 11.88 -14.60 7.52
CA GLY A 441 12.08 -13.31 8.18
C GLY A 441 13.44 -12.65 7.92
N HIS A 442 14.26 -13.19 7.02
CA HIS A 442 15.56 -12.67 6.62
C HIS A 442 15.65 -12.59 5.09
N PRO A 443 16.02 -11.46 4.48
CA PRO A 443 15.95 -11.28 3.03
C PRO A 443 17.07 -11.96 2.23
N GLY A 444 17.99 -12.67 2.88
CA GLY A 444 19.07 -13.42 2.26
C GLY A 444 20.46 -13.05 2.79
N PRO A 445 21.51 -13.82 2.43
CA PRO A 445 22.85 -13.68 3.02
C PRO A 445 23.52 -12.33 2.76
N ASP A 446 23.16 -11.66 1.67
CA ASP A 446 23.73 -10.36 1.28
C ASP A 446 23.10 -9.19 2.05
N TRP A 447 22.27 -9.45 3.05
CA TRP A 447 21.58 -8.43 3.83
C TRP A 447 22.12 -8.39 5.26
N THR A 448 22.39 -7.18 5.74
CA THR A 448 22.79 -6.95 7.13
C THR A 448 21.64 -6.29 7.89
N PRO A 449 21.29 -6.76 9.09
CA PRO A 449 20.28 -6.14 9.91
C PRO A 449 20.57 -4.66 10.16
N TRP A 450 19.51 -3.86 10.17
CA TRP A 450 19.58 -2.45 10.54
C TRP A 450 19.63 -2.31 12.06
N ALA A 451 20.46 -1.38 12.55
CA ALA A 451 20.48 -0.97 13.94
C ALA A 451 20.75 0.54 14.03
N ALA A 452 20.23 1.21 15.05
CA ALA A 452 20.35 2.66 15.18
C ALA A 452 21.82 3.14 15.28
N HIS A 453 22.69 2.33 15.92
CA HIS A 453 24.13 2.58 16.02
C HIS A 453 24.94 2.14 14.78
N ALA A 454 24.34 1.30 13.93
CA ALA A 454 24.92 0.80 12.69
C ALA A 454 23.80 0.75 11.62
N PRO A 455 23.40 1.91 11.06
CA PRO A 455 22.26 1.98 10.15
C PRO A 455 22.60 1.42 8.76
N ASN A 456 22.78 0.11 8.69
CA ASN A 456 23.06 -0.61 7.45
C ASN A 456 21.94 -0.41 6.43
N LEU A 457 22.34 -0.13 5.20
CA LEU A 457 21.45 0.09 4.06
C LEU A 457 21.82 -0.84 2.92
N THR A 458 20.92 -1.71 2.49
CA THR A 458 21.08 -2.48 1.25
C THR A 458 20.61 -1.66 0.07
N ARG A 459 21.51 -1.35 -0.85
CA ARG A 459 21.20 -0.65 -2.10
C ARG A 459 20.88 -1.65 -3.20
N LEU A 460 19.75 -1.43 -3.87
CA LEU A 460 19.26 -2.23 -4.98
C LEU A 460 19.53 -1.44 -6.28
N HIS A 461 20.57 -1.82 -7.00
CA HIS A 461 21.06 -1.07 -8.17
C HIS A 461 21.35 -1.98 -9.38
N PRO A 462 21.63 -1.42 -10.56
CA PRO A 462 21.78 -2.21 -11.80
C PRO A 462 22.79 -3.36 -11.73
N ASP A 463 23.84 -3.19 -10.92
CA ASP A 463 24.93 -4.18 -10.81
C ASP A 463 24.65 -5.23 -9.70
N GLY A 464 23.53 -5.11 -8.98
CA GLY A 464 23.14 -6.06 -7.94
C GLY A 464 22.78 -5.40 -6.60
N LEU A 465 23.02 -6.11 -5.51
CA LEU A 465 22.81 -5.66 -4.14
C LEU A 465 24.15 -5.29 -3.51
N THR A 466 24.23 -4.14 -2.85
CA THR A 466 25.39 -3.74 -2.06
C THR A 466 24.95 -3.22 -0.71
N VAL A 467 25.62 -3.67 0.36
CA VAL A 467 25.43 -3.09 1.69
C VAL A 467 26.37 -1.92 1.88
N THR A 468 25.82 -0.78 2.31
CA THR A 468 26.60 0.39 2.68
C THR A 468 26.33 0.75 4.13
N SER A 469 27.38 1.06 4.87
CA SER A 469 27.30 1.68 6.19
C SER A 469 27.57 3.18 6.06
N ALA A 470 26.75 4.01 6.65
CA ALA A 470 27.04 5.39 7.06
C ALA A 470 27.01 6.58 6.08
N GLY A 471 27.00 6.46 4.77
CA GLY A 471 27.10 7.65 3.88
C GLY A 471 25.88 8.59 3.87
N GLU A 472 24.67 8.09 4.11
CA GLU A 472 23.41 8.87 4.12
C GLU A 472 22.98 9.32 5.51
N THR A 473 23.57 8.76 6.54
CA THR A 473 23.20 8.98 7.94
C THR A 473 23.38 10.44 8.38
N THR A 474 24.33 11.19 7.82
CA THR A 474 24.56 12.59 8.20
C THR A 474 23.40 13.51 7.82
N ARG A 475 22.79 13.32 6.63
CA ARG A 475 21.64 14.10 6.19
C ARG A 475 20.38 13.68 6.95
N LEU A 476 20.10 12.37 7.02
CA LEU A 476 18.95 11.82 7.71
C LEU A 476 19.04 11.93 9.24
N GLY A 477 20.24 11.97 9.82
CA GLY A 477 20.42 12.21 11.25
C GLY A 477 19.82 13.53 11.75
N ARG A 478 19.68 14.55 10.87
CA ARG A 478 19.01 15.82 11.22
C ARG A 478 17.50 15.66 11.43
N TRP A 479 16.90 14.59 10.90
CA TRP A 479 15.49 14.27 11.03
C TRP A 479 15.18 13.44 12.29
N ALA A 480 16.19 12.98 13.04
CA ALA A 480 16.00 12.10 14.19
C ALA A 480 14.94 12.65 15.16
N GLY A 481 13.92 11.85 15.48
CA GLY A 481 12.79 12.23 16.33
C GLY A 481 11.77 13.20 15.69
N LEU A 482 11.88 13.47 14.37
CA LEU A 482 10.86 14.22 13.64
C LEU A 482 9.99 13.27 12.83
N LEU A 483 8.69 13.37 13.01
CA LEU A 483 7.66 12.74 12.18
C LEU A 483 6.63 13.82 11.83
N PRO A 484 6.91 14.65 10.82
CA PRO A 484 5.95 15.65 10.39
C PRO A 484 4.67 14.98 9.91
N ALA A 485 3.50 15.46 10.36
CA ALA A 485 2.24 15.06 9.76
C ALA A 485 2.20 15.50 8.29
N MET A 486 1.65 14.67 7.43
CA MET A 486 1.41 15.10 6.05
C MET A 486 0.31 16.17 6.00
N PRO A 487 0.49 17.22 5.21
CA PRO A 487 -0.49 18.29 5.06
C PRO A 487 -1.77 17.83 4.37
#